data_cadbb202c6429563a8a8eab0756d22ed
#
_entry.id   cadbb202c6429563a8a8eab0756d22ed
#
_cell.length_a   1.000
_cell.length_b   1.000
_cell.length_c   1.000
_cell.angle_alpha   90.00
_cell.angle_beta   90.00
_cell.angle_gamma   90.00
#
_symmetry.space_group_name_H-M   'P 1'
#
loop_
_entity.id
_entity.type
_entity.pdbx_description
1 polymer ?
#
loop_
_entity_poly.entity_id
_entity_poly.type
_entity_poly.pdbx_seq_one_letter_code
_entity_poly.pdbx_strand_id
1 'polypeptide(L)'
;MKTGFLTVTMAVVMSVVCLTGCSGSGSFSKASFISAAKDNGMKAVEDTKELTQIAAEPGKTKAMYYDIENLQIVEYLNTSLTDNMSFLDVEEFVYATESIGKSDDHDSCLTQVCFVTVKDSKTAEEIYENAIKPLRFGAEDGKKDGVTYRISYQGPKDSQNDGSTVERACGVYLKDNQIVWIRSDYQSTLKNSTVEGFCKSLGLVSPYTLS
;
A
#
# COMPACT_ATOMS: atom_id res chain seq x y z
N MET A 1 -49.66 -54.70 -6.97
CA MET A 1 -49.01 -53.64 -6.19
C MET A 1 -47.85 -53.07 -7.01
N LYS A 2 -47.96 -51.83 -7.55
CA LYS A 2 -46.94 -51.21 -8.35
C LYS A 2 -46.39 -50.05 -7.50
N THR A 3 -45.18 -50.16 -7.03
CA THR A 3 -44.44 -49.14 -6.32
C THR A 3 -43.78 -48.19 -7.34
N GLY A 4 -44.27 -46.96 -7.43
CA GLY A 4 -43.68 -45.92 -8.25
C GLY A 4 -42.50 -45.26 -7.51
N PHE A 5 -41.34 -45.28 -8.13
CA PHE A 5 -40.17 -44.51 -7.69
C PHE A 5 -40.31 -43.07 -8.17
N LEU A 6 -40.37 -42.13 -7.21
CA LEU A 6 -40.36 -40.70 -7.49
C LEU A 6 -38.90 -40.24 -7.55
N THR A 7 -38.41 -39.95 -8.74
CA THR A 7 -37.08 -39.40 -8.96
C THR A 7 -37.16 -37.88 -8.77
N VAL A 8 -36.62 -37.36 -7.67
CA VAL A 8 -36.48 -35.93 -7.46
C VAL A 8 -35.19 -35.46 -8.14
N THR A 9 -35.35 -34.77 -9.26
CA THR A 9 -34.25 -34.13 -9.98
C THR A 9 -33.96 -32.80 -9.30
N MET A 10 -32.87 -32.75 -8.57
CA MET A 10 -32.36 -31.51 -7.93
C MET A 10 -31.63 -30.72 -9.01
N ALA A 11 -32.26 -29.67 -9.54
CA ALA A 11 -31.64 -28.73 -10.44
C ALA A 11 -30.72 -27.79 -9.62
N VAL A 12 -29.42 -28.02 -9.73
CA VAL A 12 -28.41 -27.10 -9.22
C VAL A 12 -28.35 -25.91 -10.17
N VAL A 13 -28.97 -24.80 -9.77
CA VAL A 13 -28.82 -23.52 -10.47
C VAL A 13 -27.44 -22.98 -10.08
N MET A 14 -26.42 -23.19 -10.91
CA MET A 14 -25.19 -22.47 -10.86
C MET A 14 -25.47 -21.04 -11.29
N SER A 15 -25.58 -20.15 -10.30
CA SER A 15 -25.54 -18.71 -10.55
C SER A 15 -24.12 -18.35 -11.00
N VAL A 16 -23.92 -18.28 -12.30
CA VAL A 16 -22.74 -17.63 -12.89
C VAL A 16 -22.88 -16.16 -12.60
N VAL A 17 -22.21 -15.71 -11.54
CA VAL A 17 -21.98 -14.28 -11.31
C VAL A 17 -21.02 -13.84 -12.41
N CYS A 18 -21.60 -13.31 -13.50
CA CYS A 18 -20.82 -12.55 -14.46
C CYS A 18 -20.25 -11.32 -13.75
N LEU A 19 -18.99 -11.41 -13.32
CA LEU A 19 -18.19 -10.25 -13.01
C LEU A 19 -17.99 -9.48 -14.32
N THR A 20 -18.99 -8.68 -14.69
CA THR A 20 -18.81 -7.63 -15.69
C THR A 20 -17.76 -6.68 -15.13
N GLY A 21 -16.57 -6.73 -15.71
CA GLY A 21 -15.48 -5.85 -15.40
C GLY A 21 -15.93 -4.40 -15.58
N CYS A 22 -16.28 -3.74 -14.47
CA CYS A 22 -16.29 -2.29 -14.41
C CYS A 22 -14.85 -1.82 -14.45
N SER A 23 -14.45 -1.30 -15.59
CA SER A 23 -13.21 -0.58 -15.76
C SER A 23 -13.15 0.60 -14.79
N GLY A 24 -12.30 0.50 -13.76
CA GLY A 24 -11.51 1.65 -13.39
C GLY A 24 -11.96 2.60 -12.31
N SER A 25 -12.77 2.24 -11.32
CA SER A 25 -12.69 2.95 -10.04
C SER A 25 -12.03 2.05 -9.02
N GLY A 26 -10.79 2.34 -8.70
CA GLY A 26 -10.10 1.66 -7.62
C GLY A 26 -10.90 1.75 -6.32
N SER A 27 -10.83 0.75 -5.46
CA SER A 27 -11.56 0.70 -4.20
C SER A 27 -10.59 0.91 -3.04
N PHE A 28 -10.85 1.91 -2.20
CA PHE A 28 -10.09 2.15 -0.98
C PHE A 28 -10.50 1.12 0.07
N SER A 29 -9.86 -0.05 0.04
CA SER A 29 -10.15 -1.17 0.94
C SER A 29 -8.97 -2.10 1.11
N LYS A 30 -8.94 -2.86 2.22
CA LYS A 30 -7.94 -3.90 2.49
C LYS A 30 -7.84 -4.92 1.35
N ALA A 31 -8.99 -5.39 0.85
CA ALA A 31 -9.01 -6.38 -0.24
C ALA A 31 -8.36 -5.85 -1.51
N SER A 32 -8.64 -4.58 -1.88
CA SER A 32 -8.01 -3.93 -3.03
C SER A 32 -6.52 -3.70 -2.81
N PHE A 33 -6.09 -3.39 -1.58
CA PHE A 33 -4.69 -3.26 -1.24
C PHE A 33 -3.93 -4.58 -1.43
N ILE A 34 -4.47 -5.69 -0.91
CA ILE A 34 -3.89 -7.03 -1.07
C ILE A 34 -3.85 -7.44 -2.55
N SER A 35 -4.91 -7.12 -3.31
CA SER A 35 -4.91 -7.34 -4.77
C SER A 35 -3.81 -6.55 -5.45
N ALA A 36 -3.66 -5.26 -5.12
CA ALA A 36 -2.58 -4.42 -5.66
C ALA A 36 -1.20 -4.98 -5.36
N ALA A 37 -0.97 -5.47 -4.14
CA ALA A 37 0.30 -6.09 -3.77
C ALA A 37 0.60 -7.33 -4.64
N LYS A 38 -0.39 -8.21 -4.84
CA LYS A 38 -0.27 -9.39 -5.70
C LYS A 38 -0.02 -9.03 -7.17
N ASP A 39 -0.75 -8.03 -7.68
CA ASP A 39 -0.63 -7.57 -9.07
C ASP A 39 0.76 -6.93 -9.34
N ASN A 40 1.39 -6.37 -8.30
CA ASN A 40 2.78 -5.92 -8.34
C ASN A 40 3.81 -7.06 -8.08
N GLY A 41 3.39 -8.32 -8.11
CA GLY A 41 4.29 -9.47 -7.96
C GLY A 41 4.81 -9.71 -6.55
N MET A 42 4.22 -9.07 -5.54
CA MET A 42 4.63 -9.25 -4.15
C MET A 42 4.16 -10.60 -3.60
N LYS A 43 5.03 -11.23 -2.82
CA LYS A 43 4.73 -12.51 -2.15
C LYS A 43 4.14 -12.26 -0.77
N ALA A 44 3.07 -13.00 -0.45
CA ALA A 44 2.56 -13.02 0.92
C ALA A 44 3.58 -13.66 1.85
N VAL A 45 3.78 -13.08 3.01
CA VAL A 45 4.65 -13.61 4.05
C VAL A 45 3.87 -13.73 5.35
N GLU A 46 4.07 -14.84 6.05
CA GLU A 46 3.40 -15.15 7.32
C GLU A 46 4.35 -14.98 8.52
N ASP A 47 5.67 -15.08 8.29
CA ASP A 47 6.66 -14.94 9.36
C ASP A 47 7.08 -13.47 9.55
N THR A 48 6.65 -12.93 10.68
CA THR A 48 6.97 -11.55 11.08
C THR A 48 8.46 -11.27 11.26
N LYS A 49 9.30 -12.29 11.43
CA LYS A 49 10.76 -12.13 11.47
C LYS A 49 11.32 -11.60 10.15
N GLU A 50 10.63 -11.86 9.04
CA GLU A 50 11.02 -11.30 7.75
C GLU A 50 10.80 -9.80 7.66
N LEU A 51 9.92 -9.20 8.48
CA LEU A 51 9.73 -7.75 8.57
C LEU A 51 11.01 -6.99 8.98
N THR A 52 11.91 -7.65 9.70
CA THR A 52 13.21 -7.08 10.07
C THR A 52 14.27 -7.19 8.97
N GLN A 53 13.97 -7.93 7.90
CA GLN A 53 14.87 -8.22 6.79
C GLN A 53 14.29 -7.73 5.45
N ILE A 54 13.83 -6.48 5.41
CA ILE A 54 13.24 -5.89 4.21
C ILE A 54 14.26 -5.60 3.09
N ALA A 55 15.53 -5.43 3.44
CA ALA A 55 16.57 -5.13 2.46
C ALA A 55 16.81 -6.31 1.51
N ALA A 56 16.87 -6.04 0.22
CA ALA A 56 17.29 -7.02 -0.78
C ALA A 56 18.82 -7.18 -0.80
N GLU A 57 19.28 -8.36 -1.17
CA GLU A 57 20.69 -8.61 -1.48
C GLU A 57 21.16 -7.74 -2.67
N PRO A 58 22.45 -7.42 -2.77
CA PRO A 58 22.99 -6.62 -3.88
C PRO A 58 22.53 -7.13 -5.24
N GLY A 59 22.02 -6.23 -6.08
CA GLY A 59 21.52 -6.52 -7.42
C GLY A 59 20.26 -7.38 -7.50
N LYS A 60 19.58 -7.65 -6.38
CA LYS A 60 18.32 -8.40 -6.34
C LYS A 60 17.16 -7.51 -5.93
N THR A 61 15.96 -7.95 -6.31
CA THR A 61 14.69 -7.35 -5.86
C THR A 61 14.01 -8.27 -4.85
N LYS A 62 13.52 -7.71 -3.76
CA LYS A 62 12.68 -8.37 -2.77
C LYS A 62 11.37 -7.61 -2.66
N ALA A 63 10.25 -8.26 -3.00
CA ALA A 63 8.92 -7.67 -2.97
C ALA A 63 7.97 -8.59 -2.20
N MET A 64 7.34 -8.05 -1.14
CA MET A 64 6.52 -8.84 -0.21
C MET A 64 5.44 -8.01 0.46
N TYR A 65 4.38 -8.67 0.93
CA TYR A 65 3.38 -8.05 1.76
C TYR A 65 2.98 -8.94 2.94
N TYR A 66 2.51 -8.31 3.99
CA TYR A 66 2.08 -8.93 5.25
C TYR A 66 0.68 -8.45 5.58
N ASP A 67 -0.25 -9.36 5.74
CA ASP A 67 -1.51 -9.12 6.44
C ASP A 67 -1.26 -9.40 7.91
N ILE A 68 -1.11 -8.34 8.72
CA ILE A 68 -0.59 -8.46 10.08
C ILE A 68 -1.74 -8.81 11.03
N GLU A 69 -1.76 -10.05 11.51
CA GLU A 69 -2.72 -10.52 12.51
C GLU A 69 -2.32 -10.09 13.94
N ASN A 70 -1.01 -10.10 14.24
CA ASN A 70 -0.51 -9.65 15.55
C ASN A 70 -0.18 -8.15 15.51
N LEU A 71 -1.15 -7.31 15.83
CA LEU A 71 -1.04 -5.86 15.76
C LEU A 71 0.03 -5.25 16.67
N GLN A 72 0.53 -5.96 17.69
CA GLN A 72 1.66 -5.49 18.51
C GLN A 72 2.94 -5.27 17.68
N ILE A 73 3.05 -5.93 16.52
CA ILE A 73 4.19 -5.79 15.63
C ILE A 73 4.21 -4.42 14.93
N VAL A 74 3.08 -3.76 14.82
CA VAL A 74 2.96 -2.43 14.20
C VAL A 74 3.93 -1.43 14.84
N GLU A 75 4.16 -1.52 16.14
CA GLU A 75 5.11 -0.65 16.88
C GLU A 75 6.58 -0.84 16.45
N TYR A 76 6.91 -1.97 15.86
CA TYR A 76 8.27 -2.27 15.37
C TYR A 76 8.47 -1.92 13.89
N LEU A 77 7.40 -1.55 13.20
CA LEU A 77 7.50 -1.09 11.81
C LEU A 77 7.96 0.36 11.83
N ASN A 78 9.24 0.59 11.65
CA ASN A 78 9.83 1.92 11.64
C ASN A 78 9.36 2.73 10.41
N THR A 79 8.13 3.24 10.46
CA THR A 79 7.57 4.14 9.44
C THR A 79 7.06 5.42 10.11
N SER A 80 7.05 6.52 9.38
CA SER A 80 6.50 7.78 9.92
C SER A 80 5.00 7.70 10.24
N LEU A 81 4.31 6.72 9.71
CA LEU A 81 2.92 6.43 10.07
C LEU A 81 2.85 5.74 11.43
N THR A 82 3.66 4.70 11.64
CA THR A 82 3.62 3.90 12.89
C THR A 82 4.13 4.65 14.09
N ASP A 83 5.02 5.63 13.92
CA ASP A 83 5.49 6.52 14.99
C ASP A 83 4.37 7.36 15.63
N ASN A 84 3.21 7.45 14.96
CA ASN A 84 2.06 8.24 15.37
C ASN A 84 0.82 7.40 15.70
N MET A 85 0.97 6.09 15.77
CA MET A 85 -0.13 5.16 16.06
C MET A 85 0.16 4.34 17.32
N SER A 86 -0.91 4.09 18.10
CA SER A 86 -0.90 3.00 19.08
C SER A 86 -1.52 1.75 18.45
N PHE A 87 -0.91 0.59 18.63
CA PHE A 87 -1.49 -0.67 18.16
C PHE A 87 -2.88 -0.94 18.76
N LEU A 88 -3.20 -0.34 19.93
CA LEU A 88 -4.51 -0.43 20.58
C LEU A 88 -5.64 0.27 19.80
N ASP A 89 -5.28 1.14 18.87
CA ASP A 89 -6.23 1.86 18.03
C ASP A 89 -6.41 1.21 16.66
N VAL A 90 -5.57 0.23 16.32
CA VAL A 90 -5.55 -0.44 15.02
C VAL A 90 -6.46 -1.68 15.04
N GLU A 91 -7.33 -1.80 14.04
CA GLU A 91 -8.18 -2.97 13.81
C GLU A 91 -7.60 -3.87 12.71
N GLU A 92 -7.04 -3.27 11.66
CA GLU A 92 -6.41 -3.99 10.55
C GLU A 92 -5.15 -3.27 10.12
N PHE A 93 -4.12 -4.04 9.78
CA PHE A 93 -2.88 -3.51 9.22
C PHE A 93 -2.33 -4.43 8.14
N VAL A 94 -2.10 -3.88 6.96
CA VAL A 94 -1.38 -4.56 5.88
C VAL A 94 -0.16 -3.73 5.51
N TYR A 95 0.99 -4.36 5.45
CA TYR A 95 2.25 -3.73 5.06
C TYR A 95 2.78 -4.37 3.78
N ALA A 96 3.16 -3.57 2.82
CA ALA A 96 3.78 -4.00 1.59
C ALA A 96 5.12 -3.28 1.41
N THR A 97 6.13 -3.99 0.93
CA THR A 97 7.44 -3.41 0.67
C THR A 97 8.09 -4.03 -0.55
N GLU A 98 8.75 -3.18 -1.32
CA GLU A 98 9.67 -3.56 -2.38
C GLU A 98 11.02 -2.92 -2.12
N SER A 99 12.07 -3.72 -2.14
CA SER A 99 13.44 -3.23 -2.06
C SER A 99 14.27 -3.75 -3.22
N ILE A 100 15.15 -2.90 -3.72
CA ILE A 100 16.17 -3.27 -4.71
C ILE A 100 17.53 -3.05 -4.06
N GLY A 101 18.34 -4.09 -4.00
CA GLY A 101 19.66 -4.03 -3.40
C GLY A 101 20.62 -3.22 -4.28
N LYS A 102 21.57 -2.52 -3.66
CA LYS A 102 22.59 -1.74 -4.35
C LYS A 102 23.35 -2.60 -5.35
N SER A 103 23.64 -2.02 -6.52
CA SER A 103 24.52 -2.58 -7.55
C SER A 103 25.55 -1.53 -8.01
N ASP A 104 26.40 -1.89 -8.97
CA ASP A 104 27.35 -0.95 -9.57
C ASP A 104 26.65 0.18 -10.33
N ASP A 105 25.42 -0.08 -10.82
CA ASP A 105 24.66 0.84 -11.67
C ASP A 105 23.68 1.70 -10.88
N HIS A 106 23.33 1.34 -9.62
CA HIS A 106 22.35 2.07 -8.81
C HIS A 106 22.51 1.85 -7.29
N ASP A 107 22.10 2.84 -6.52
CA ASP A 107 21.96 2.70 -5.06
C ASP A 107 20.75 1.82 -4.70
N SER A 108 20.65 1.46 -3.41
CA SER A 108 19.49 0.71 -2.92
C SER A 108 18.22 1.57 -3.02
N CYS A 109 17.13 0.93 -3.44
CA CYS A 109 15.80 1.53 -3.50
C CYS A 109 14.86 0.85 -2.52
N LEU A 110 13.90 1.61 -1.98
CA LEU A 110 12.91 1.11 -1.04
C LEU A 110 11.56 1.76 -1.31
N THR A 111 10.54 0.95 -1.49
CA THR A 111 9.13 1.36 -1.47
C THR A 111 8.42 0.67 -0.31
N GLN A 112 7.68 1.43 0.46
CA GLN A 112 6.86 0.97 1.57
C GLN A 112 5.44 1.49 1.40
N VAL A 113 4.46 0.63 1.57
CA VAL A 113 3.04 0.98 1.50
C VAL A 113 2.32 0.33 2.67
N CYS A 114 1.53 1.10 3.41
CA CYS A 114 0.71 0.59 4.51
C CYS A 114 -0.77 0.86 4.23
N PHE A 115 -1.62 -0.09 4.57
CA PHE A 115 -3.05 0.08 4.71
C PHE A 115 -3.44 -0.18 6.16
N VAL A 116 -4.19 0.74 6.75
CA VAL A 116 -4.58 0.69 8.16
C VAL A 116 -6.07 0.97 8.29
N THR A 117 -6.78 0.16 9.05
CA THR A 117 -8.11 0.47 9.59
C THR A 117 -7.96 0.71 11.08
N VAL A 118 -8.47 1.83 11.58
CA VAL A 118 -8.47 2.15 13.01
C VAL A 118 -9.89 2.19 13.56
N LYS A 119 -10.03 2.21 14.88
CA LYS A 119 -11.30 2.08 15.60
C LYS A 119 -12.37 3.11 15.23
N ASP A 120 -11.98 4.33 14.86
CA ASP A 120 -12.91 5.40 14.50
C ASP A 120 -12.26 6.47 13.62
N SER A 121 -13.11 7.28 12.95
CA SER A 121 -12.67 8.34 12.04
C SER A 121 -11.88 9.45 12.74
N LYS A 122 -12.18 9.74 14.01
CA LYS A 122 -11.44 10.79 14.75
C LYS A 122 -10.00 10.35 14.98
N THR A 123 -9.80 9.11 15.40
CA THR A 123 -8.46 8.52 15.54
C THR A 123 -7.71 8.52 14.20
N ALA A 124 -8.40 8.19 13.09
CA ALA A 124 -7.82 8.24 11.76
C ALA A 124 -7.38 9.67 11.36
N GLU A 125 -8.20 10.67 11.63
CA GLU A 125 -7.87 12.09 11.39
C GLU A 125 -6.64 12.52 12.20
N GLU A 126 -6.55 12.17 13.48
CA GLU A 126 -5.39 12.50 14.33
C GLU A 126 -4.10 11.86 13.81
N ILE A 127 -4.16 10.60 13.37
CA ILE A 127 -3.02 9.90 12.77
C ILE A 127 -2.63 10.56 11.43
N TYR A 128 -3.62 10.85 10.58
CA TYR A 128 -3.40 11.52 9.29
C TYR A 128 -2.70 12.86 9.48
N GLU A 129 -3.22 13.72 10.35
CA GLU A 129 -2.66 15.04 10.63
C GLU A 129 -1.21 14.97 11.12
N ASN A 130 -0.86 13.93 11.88
CA ASN A 130 0.52 13.69 12.31
C ASN A 130 1.39 13.17 11.16
N ALA A 131 0.89 12.22 10.38
CA ALA A 131 1.63 11.58 9.30
C ALA A 131 1.97 12.54 8.14
N ILE A 132 1.15 13.59 7.92
CA ILE A 132 1.41 14.58 6.87
C ILE A 132 2.42 15.66 7.28
N LYS A 133 2.73 15.86 8.57
CA LYS A 133 3.65 16.92 9.05
C LYS A 133 5.05 16.88 8.42
N PRO A 134 5.64 15.70 8.17
CA PRO A 134 6.94 15.62 7.50
C PRO A 134 6.88 15.97 6.00
N LEU A 135 5.70 15.88 5.37
CA LEU A 135 5.54 16.13 3.94
C LEU A 135 5.40 17.65 3.69
N ARG A 136 6.52 18.37 3.68
CA ARG A 136 6.53 19.84 3.58
C ARG A 136 6.97 20.34 2.22
N PHE A 137 7.88 19.63 1.54
CA PHE A 137 8.49 20.07 0.29
C PHE A 137 7.79 19.45 -0.90
N GLY A 138 7.45 20.28 -1.91
CA GLY A 138 6.76 19.81 -3.10
C GLY A 138 5.45 19.08 -2.80
N ALA A 139 4.74 19.52 -1.74
CA ALA A 139 3.54 18.86 -1.29
C ALA A 139 2.27 19.52 -1.86
N GLU A 140 1.27 18.68 -2.15
CA GLU A 140 -0.07 19.09 -2.57
C GLU A 140 -1.12 18.39 -1.69
N ASP A 141 -2.08 19.18 -1.22
CA ASP A 141 -3.27 18.70 -0.52
C ASP A 141 -4.46 18.61 -1.48
N GLY A 142 -5.30 17.60 -1.30
CA GLY A 142 -6.50 17.49 -2.13
C GLY A 142 -7.54 16.54 -1.58
N LYS A 143 -8.64 16.44 -2.33
CA LYS A 143 -9.71 15.47 -2.09
C LYS A 143 -10.21 14.93 -3.42
N LYS A 144 -10.29 13.59 -3.52
CA LYS A 144 -10.81 12.91 -4.71
C LYS A 144 -11.62 11.69 -4.30
N ASP A 145 -12.82 11.53 -4.81
CA ASP A 145 -13.70 10.37 -4.57
C ASP A 145 -13.92 10.03 -3.08
N GLY A 146 -13.98 11.08 -2.25
CA GLY A 146 -14.12 10.95 -0.78
C GLY A 146 -12.82 10.71 -0.04
N VAL A 147 -11.69 10.53 -0.73
CA VAL A 147 -10.36 10.37 -0.13
C VAL A 147 -9.70 11.74 0.01
N THR A 148 -9.37 12.13 1.24
CA THR A 148 -8.51 13.30 1.52
C THR A 148 -7.06 12.86 1.45
N TYR A 149 -6.19 13.67 0.84
CA TYR A 149 -4.79 13.29 0.70
C TYR A 149 -3.83 14.47 0.84
N ARG A 150 -2.60 14.14 1.25
CA ARG A 150 -1.39 14.94 0.99
C ARG A 150 -0.39 14.06 0.27
N ILE A 151 0.10 14.53 -0.87
CA ILE A 151 1.16 13.90 -1.65
C ILE A 151 2.35 14.85 -1.74
N SER A 152 3.54 14.29 -1.91
CA SER A 152 4.79 15.04 -2.00
C SER A 152 5.74 14.31 -2.95
N TYR A 153 6.45 15.08 -3.78
CA TYR A 153 7.48 14.57 -4.66
C TYR A 153 8.73 15.43 -4.58
N GLN A 154 9.87 14.79 -4.44
CA GLN A 154 11.19 15.39 -4.49
C GLN A 154 11.99 14.70 -5.57
N GLY A 155 12.21 15.41 -6.67
CA GLY A 155 13.05 14.93 -7.77
C GLY A 155 14.55 14.97 -7.44
N PRO A 156 15.39 14.37 -8.29
CA PRO A 156 16.84 14.31 -8.06
C PRO A 156 17.50 15.71 -8.05
N LYS A 157 16.83 16.74 -8.58
CA LYS A 157 17.35 18.12 -8.57
C LYS A 157 17.31 18.77 -7.21
N ASP A 158 16.41 18.33 -6.32
CA ASP A 158 16.24 18.90 -4.98
C ASP A 158 17.23 18.33 -3.97
N SER A 159 17.89 17.22 -4.31
CA SER A 159 18.92 16.53 -3.51
C SER A 159 20.36 16.92 -3.89
N GLN A 160 20.57 18.00 -4.65
CA GLN A 160 21.86 18.37 -5.26
C GLN A 160 23.01 18.63 -4.29
N ASN A 161 22.77 18.70 -2.99
CA ASN A 161 23.85 18.93 -2.03
C ASN A 161 24.70 17.69 -1.72
N ASP A 162 24.21 16.49 -2.06
CA ASP A 162 24.89 15.23 -1.75
C ASP A 162 25.22 14.35 -2.97
N GLY A 163 24.88 14.81 -4.19
CA GLY A 163 25.04 14.05 -5.41
C GLY A 163 24.06 12.89 -5.57
N SER A 164 23.04 12.82 -4.72
CA SER A 164 22.01 11.75 -4.75
C SER A 164 21.15 11.88 -6.02
N THR A 165 20.94 10.76 -6.70
CA THR A 165 19.99 10.62 -7.82
C THR A 165 18.67 10.01 -7.36
N VAL A 166 18.44 9.97 -6.07
CA VAL A 166 17.24 9.37 -5.47
C VAL A 166 16.07 10.34 -5.55
N GLU A 167 14.97 9.86 -6.10
CA GLU A 167 13.67 10.52 -6.05
C GLU A 167 12.92 10.04 -4.82
N ARG A 168 12.22 10.95 -4.15
CA ARG A 168 11.34 10.60 -3.04
C ARG A 168 9.90 10.93 -3.39
N ALA A 169 9.04 9.93 -3.39
CA ALA A 169 7.61 10.06 -3.56
C ALA A 169 6.89 9.59 -2.29
N CYS A 170 6.05 10.45 -1.72
CA CYS A 170 5.29 10.14 -0.51
C CYS A 170 3.82 10.50 -0.68
N GLY A 171 2.93 9.75 -0.02
CA GLY A 171 1.51 10.04 0.02
C GLY A 171 0.87 9.54 1.32
N VAL A 172 -0.04 10.33 1.87
CA VAL A 172 -0.93 9.91 2.96
C VAL A 172 -2.36 10.17 2.51
N TYR A 173 -3.21 9.17 2.65
CA TYR A 173 -4.57 9.18 2.16
C TYR A 173 -5.51 8.74 3.28
N LEU A 174 -6.57 9.50 3.49
CA LEU A 174 -7.57 9.26 4.52
C LEU A 174 -8.95 9.11 3.91
N LYS A 175 -9.66 8.05 4.30
CA LYS A 175 -11.08 7.87 4.03
C LYS A 175 -11.74 7.19 5.21
N ASP A 176 -12.72 7.87 5.80
CA ASP A 176 -13.43 7.39 7.00
C ASP A 176 -12.44 7.04 8.14
N ASN A 177 -12.38 5.77 8.55
CA ASN A 177 -11.44 5.27 9.56
C ASN A 177 -10.26 4.49 8.94
N GLN A 178 -9.98 4.70 7.66
CA GLN A 178 -8.94 4.01 6.92
C GLN A 178 -7.86 4.97 6.44
N ILE A 179 -6.61 4.53 6.51
CA ILE A 179 -5.44 5.29 6.06
C ILE A 179 -4.61 4.42 5.11
N VAL A 180 -4.17 5.01 4.01
CA VAL A 180 -3.07 4.48 3.19
C VAL A 180 -1.89 5.42 3.32
N TRP A 181 -0.72 4.87 3.54
CA TRP A 181 0.54 5.58 3.57
C TRP A 181 1.51 4.97 2.56
N ILE A 182 2.14 5.82 1.77
CA ILE A 182 3.11 5.45 0.74
C ILE A 182 4.39 6.24 0.95
N ARG A 183 5.53 5.56 0.92
CA ARG A 183 6.86 6.17 0.80
C ARG A 183 7.68 5.35 -0.19
N SER A 184 8.33 6.06 -1.07
CA SER A 184 9.26 5.48 -2.03
C SER A 184 10.49 6.35 -2.12
N ASP A 185 11.65 5.78 -1.81
CA ASP A 185 12.97 6.33 -2.08
C ASP A 185 13.55 5.50 -3.24
N TYR A 186 13.57 6.06 -4.45
CA TYR A 186 13.88 5.32 -5.66
C TYR A 186 14.85 6.10 -6.54
N GLN A 187 15.74 5.40 -7.24
CA GLN A 187 16.67 6.06 -8.14
C GLN A 187 15.95 6.48 -9.44
N SER A 188 16.19 7.70 -9.90
CA SER A 188 15.51 8.28 -11.07
C SER A 188 15.70 7.48 -12.37
N THR A 189 16.75 6.67 -12.46
CA THR A 189 17.01 5.79 -13.60
C THR A 189 16.17 4.52 -13.62
N LEU A 190 15.56 4.16 -12.48
CA LEU A 190 14.71 2.99 -12.30
C LEU A 190 13.24 3.41 -12.32
N LYS A 191 12.41 2.68 -13.07
CA LYS A 191 10.97 2.95 -13.10
C LYS A 191 10.28 2.30 -11.91
N ASN A 192 9.72 3.12 -11.02
CA ASN A 192 8.91 2.62 -9.92
C ASN A 192 7.45 2.40 -10.34
N SER A 193 7.13 1.18 -10.79
CA SER A 193 5.76 0.80 -11.13
C SER A 193 4.90 0.42 -9.92
N THR A 194 5.51 0.16 -8.79
CA THR A 194 4.83 -0.31 -7.56
C THR A 194 3.91 0.76 -6.99
N VAL A 195 4.39 2.00 -6.82
CA VAL A 195 3.58 3.12 -6.34
C VAL A 195 2.39 3.36 -7.28
N GLU A 196 2.64 3.41 -8.60
CA GLU A 196 1.58 3.60 -9.59
C GLU A 196 0.56 2.47 -9.57
N GLY A 197 0.99 1.22 -9.38
CA GLY A 197 0.14 0.05 -9.25
C GLY A 197 -0.81 0.16 -8.06
N PHE A 198 -0.30 0.52 -6.88
CA PHE A 198 -1.11 0.75 -5.69
C PHE A 198 -2.08 1.92 -5.88
N CYS A 199 -1.62 3.07 -6.37
CA CYS A 199 -2.46 4.23 -6.60
C CYS A 199 -3.61 3.91 -7.55
N LYS A 200 -3.35 3.21 -8.66
CA LYS A 200 -4.37 2.79 -9.62
C LYS A 200 -5.39 1.85 -9.00
N SER A 201 -4.96 0.81 -8.28
CA SER A 201 -5.84 -0.20 -7.70
C SER A 201 -6.70 0.34 -6.57
N LEU A 202 -6.21 1.33 -5.83
CA LEU A 202 -6.91 1.96 -4.72
C LEU A 202 -7.66 3.25 -5.11
N GLY A 203 -7.55 3.71 -6.35
CA GLY A 203 -8.18 4.95 -6.81
C GLY A 203 -7.54 6.22 -6.24
N LEU A 204 -6.25 6.16 -5.88
CA LEU A 204 -5.51 7.27 -5.28
C LEU A 204 -4.89 8.19 -6.33
N VAL A 205 -4.63 9.43 -5.94
CA VAL A 205 -3.78 10.33 -6.73
C VAL A 205 -2.33 9.95 -6.49
N SER A 206 -1.58 9.68 -7.56
CA SER A 206 -0.18 9.31 -7.44
C SER A 206 0.70 10.50 -7.04
N PRO A 207 1.67 10.34 -6.12
CA PRO A 207 2.67 11.37 -5.86
C PRO A 207 3.49 11.77 -7.10
N TYR A 208 3.61 10.88 -8.07
CA TYR A 208 4.32 11.15 -9.33
C TYR A 208 3.56 12.11 -10.27
N THR A 209 2.31 12.49 -9.96
CA THR A 209 1.64 13.59 -10.70
C THR A 209 2.29 14.94 -10.48
N LEU A 210 3.16 15.06 -9.46
CA LEU A 210 3.93 16.27 -9.14
C LEU A 210 5.33 16.29 -9.81
N SER A 211 5.71 15.23 -10.53
CA SER A 211 7.04 15.08 -11.17
C SER A 211 7.17 15.90 -12.46
#